data_273a7c94ecd4a33f11f61937ec1c9144
#
_entry.id   273a7c94ecd4a33f11f61937ec1c9144
#
_cell.length_a   1.000
_cell.length_b   1.000
_cell.length_c   1.000
_cell.angle_alpha   90.00
_cell.angle_beta   90.00
_cell.angle_gamma   90.00
#
_symmetry.space_group_name_H-M   'P 1'
#
loop_
_entity.id
_entity.type
_entity.pdbx_description
1 polymer ?
#
loop_
_entity_poly.entity_id
_entity_poly.type
_entity_poly.pdbx_seq_one_letter_code
_entity_poly.pdbx_strand_id
1 'polypeptide(L)'
;MSKTISCRKVYKFRMEPTELEALALERTASVARYIYNWGLERCQEYYQQKDKSKPWAELSAELTQLKQTESWLYDFDSQMLQQALADLRRAYINFFERRARLPKFKKKRAARQSFRIPQRVRIEKGYVYVPSIGRVRIRQSQVIDLETKSATFKRTAVGHWFVTLVAEFEIPAAKVPIREDQAVGFDMVL
;
A
#
# COMPACT_ATOMS: atom_id res chain seq x y z
N MET A 1 -28.28 -8.57 -18.76
CA MET A 1 -26.88 -8.33 -18.40
C MET A 1 -26.56 -9.23 -17.19
N SER A 2 -25.63 -10.16 -17.32
CA SER A 2 -25.22 -11.01 -16.19
C SER A 2 -24.54 -10.12 -15.14
N LYS A 3 -25.04 -10.17 -13.90
CA LYS A 3 -24.34 -9.50 -12.78
C LYS A 3 -22.99 -10.20 -12.54
N THR A 4 -21.90 -9.47 -12.52
CA THR A 4 -20.57 -9.96 -12.11
C THR A 4 -20.28 -9.49 -10.68
N ILE A 5 -19.54 -10.33 -9.94
CA ILE A 5 -19.07 -10.03 -8.60
C ILE A 5 -17.56 -9.83 -8.69
N SER A 6 -17.09 -8.65 -8.25
CA SER A 6 -15.65 -8.40 -8.15
C SER A 6 -15.08 -9.11 -6.92
N CYS A 7 -14.09 -9.96 -7.15
CA CYS A 7 -13.38 -10.72 -6.13
C CYS A 7 -11.93 -10.29 -6.04
N ARG A 8 -11.30 -10.48 -4.86
CA ARG A 8 -9.90 -10.20 -4.64
C ARG A 8 -9.17 -11.45 -4.18
N LYS A 9 -8.02 -11.70 -4.81
CA LYS A 9 -7.09 -12.74 -4.39
C LYS A 9 -5.79 -12.09 -3.92
N VAL A 10 -5.30 -12.53 -2.78
CA VAL A 10 -4.08 -11.98 -2.17
C VAL A 10 -2.99 -13.03 -2.20
N TYR A 11 -1.85 -12.67 -2.78
CA TYR A 11 -0.64 -13.49 -2.79
C TYR A 11 0.38 -12.87 -1.86
N LYS A 12 1.00 -13.67 -1.00
CA LYS A 12 2.04 -13.22 -0.08
C LYS A 12 3.27 -14.11 -0.20
N PHE A 13 4.42 -13.49 -0.52
CA PHE A 13 5.68 -14.20 -0.66
C PHE A 13 6.74 -13.61 0.24
N ARG A 14 7.59 -14.48 0.80
CA ARG A 14 8.82 -14.05 1.48
C ARG A 14 9.83 -13.64 0.42
N MET A 15 10.46 -12.49 0.63
CA MET A 15 11.55 -11.98 -0.22
C MET A 15 12.90 -12.45 0.35
N GLU A 16 13.86 -12.66 -0.53
CA GLU A 16 15.26 -13.00 -0.21
C GLU A 16 16.19 -11.97 -0.88
N PRO A 17 16.15 -10.71 -0.40
CA PRO A 17 16.99 -9.66 -0.94
C PRO A 17 18.46 -9.90 -0.56
N THR A 18 19.38 -9.53 -1.46
CA THR A 18 20.78 -9.30 -1.14
C THR A 18 20.90 -8.11 -0.15
N GLU A 19 22.07 -7.90 0.43
CA GLU A 19 22.30 -6.77 1.36
C GLU A 19 22.01 -5.42 0.70
N LEU A 20 22.44 -5.23 -0.57
CA LEU A 20 22.19 -3.99 -1.32
C LEU A 20 20.69 -3.79 -1.60
N GLU A 21 19.99 -4.84 -2.00
CA GLU A 21 18.54 -4.80 -2.23
C GLU A 21 17.77 -4.55 -0.92
N ALA A 22 18.20 -5.16 0.18
CA ALA A 22 17.60 -4.94 1.51
C ALA A 22 17.76 -3.48 1.95
N LEU A 23 18.95 -2.90 1.74
CA LEU A 23 19.20 -1.49 2.01
C LEU A 23 18.33 -0.58 1.15
N ALA A 24 18.18 -0.89 -0.14
CA ALA A 24 17.31 -0.13 -1.05
C ALA A 24 15.83 -0.20 -0.63
N LEU A 25 15.34 -1.37 -0.22
CA LEU A 25 14.00 -1.55 0.34
C LEU A 25 13.80 -0.74 1.63
N GLU A 26 14.79 -0.71 2.53
CA GLU A 26 14.74 0.08 3.76
C GLU A 26 14.74 1.59 3.47
N ARG A 27 15.55 2.05 2.52
CA ARG A 27 15.55 3.45 2.07
C ARG A 27 14.18 3.83 1.52
N THR A 28 13.60 3.00 0.66
CA THR A 28 12.27 3.22 0.08
C THR A 28 11.18 3.29 1.16
N ALA A 29 11.19 2.37 2.14
CA ALA A 29 10.27 2.42 3.27
C ALA A 29 10.46 3.66 4.16
N SER A 30 11.70 4.12 4.29
CA SER A 30 12.02 5.35 5.03
C SER A 30 11.50 6.59 4.33
N VAL A 31 11.61 6.64 2.99
CA VAL A 31 11.06 7.72 2.17
C VAL A 31 9.53 7.73 2.21
N ALA A 32 8.88 6.57 2.09
CA ALA A 32 7.43 6.48 2.25
C ALA A 32 6.95 7.03 3.61
N ARG A 33 7.70 6.73 4.69
CA ARG A 33 7.43 7.29 6.02
C ARG A 33 7.66 8.80 6.06
N TYR A 34 8.73 9.30 5.44
CA TYR A 34 9.05 10.72 5.35
C TYR A 34 7.92 11.48 4.67
N ILE A 35 7.46 11.04 3.50
CA ILE A 35 6.35 11.67 2.77
C ILE A 35 5.04 11.63 3.56
N TYR A 36 4.73 10.51 4.21
CA TYR A 36 3.56 10.42 5.08
C TYR A 36 3.62 11.44 6.23
N ASN A 37 4.77 11.56 6.89
CA ASN A 37 4.96 12.47 8.02
C ASN A 37 4.95 13.93 7.57
N TRP A 38 5.62 14.25 6.47
CA TRP A 38 5.58 15.57 5.84
C TRP A 38 4.13 15.97 5.50
N GLY A 39 3.38 15.08 4.86
CA GLY A 39 1.98 15.36 4.55
C GLY A 39 1.11 15.57 5.79
N LEU A 40 1.37 14.81 6.87
CA LEU A 40 0.67 14.98 8.14
C LEU A 40 0.96 16.34 8.77
N GLU A 41 2.23 16.77 8.78
CA GLU A 41 2.66 18.10 9.25
C GLU A 41 1.94 19.21 8.47
N ARG A 42 1.94 19.16 7.13
CA ARG A 42 1.22 20.11 6.28
C ARG A 42 -0.28 20.17 6.58
N CYS A 43 -0.91 19.03 6.85
CA CYS A 43 -2.32 19.00 7.23
C CYS A 43 -2.55 19.66 8.61
N GLN A 44 -1.66 19.45 9.57
CA GLN A 44 -1.76 20.05 10.91
C GLN A 44 -1.55 21.56 10.88
N GLU A 45 -0.53 22.03 10.17
CA GLU A 45 -0.26 23.46 9.98
C GLU A 45 -1.43 24.19 9.31
N TYR A 46 -1.98 23.58 8.24
CA TYR A 46 -3.13 24.15 7.54
C TYR A 46 -4.36 24.23 8.45
N TYR A 47 -4.60 23.21 9.26
CA TYR A 47 -5.70 23.21 10.22
C TYR A 47 -5.54 24.30 11.29
N GLN A 48 -4.33 24.49 11.82
CA GLN A 48 -4.03 25.55 12.79
C GLN A 48 -4.26 26.95 12.22
N GLN A 49 -3.96 27.16 10.93
CA GLN A 49 -4.09 28.48 10.28
C GLN A 49 -5.50 28.78 9.77
N LYS A 50 -6.22 27.78 9.30
CA LYS A 50 -7.49 27.93 8.57
C LYS A 50 -8.70 27.33 9.28
N ASP A 51 -8.50 26.59 10.36
CA ASP A 51 -9.54 25.79 11.06
C ASP A 51 -10.33 24.88 10.10
N LYS A 52 -9.67 24.40 9.06
CA LYS A 52 -10.25 23.53 8.00
C LYS A 52 -9.28 22.43 7.61
N SER A 53 -9.83 21.34 7.11
CA SER A 53 -9.02 20.27 6.51
C SER A 53 -8.35 20.72 5.23
N LYS A 54 -7.06 20.40 5.07
CA LYS A 54 -6.29 20.71 3.86
C LYS A 54 -6.83 19.94 2.65
N PRO A 55 -7.09 20.61 1.51
CA PRO A 55 -7.50 19.94 0.27
C PRO A 55 -6.40 18.99 -0.24
N TRP A 56 -6.78 17.78 -0.61
CA TRP A 56 -5.83 16.76 -1.07
C TRP A 56 -5.17 17.10 -2.40
N ALA A 57 -5.85 17.85 -3.25
CA ALA A 57 -5.26 18.36 -4.50
C ALA A 57 -4.10 19.30 -4.22
N GLU A 58 -4.23 20.22 -3.25
CA GLU A 58 -3.16 21.13 -2.83
C GLU A 58 -1.98 20.34 -2.26
N LEU A 59 -2.22 19.37 -1.38
CA LEU A 59 -1.16 18.55 -0.80
C LEU A 59 -0.40 17.75 -1.88
N SER A 60 -1.08 17.26 -2.91
CA SER A 60 -0.46 16.59 -4.05
C SER A 60 0.38 17.55 -4.91
N ALA A 61 -0.09 18.78 -5.10
CA ALA A 61 0.68 19.82 -5.80
C ALA A 61 1.93 20.22 -5.01
N GLU A 62 1.82 20.37 -3.69
CA GLU A 62 2.96 20.65 -2.81
C GLU A 62 4.00 19.51 -2.83
N LEU A 63 3.59 18.25 -2.97
CA LEU A 63 4.53 17.14 -3.16
C LEU A 63 5.35 17.31 -4.45
N THR A 64 4.73 17.82 -5.52
CA THR A 64 5.45 18.12 -6.77
C THR A 64 6.48 19.23 -6.57
N GLN A 65 6.14 20.26 -5.81
CA GLN A 65 7.07 21.34 -5.45
C GLN A 65 8.19 20.83 -4.52
N LEU A 66 7.86 19.99 -3.53
CA LEU A 66 8.84 19.35 -2.66
C LEU A 66 9.88 18.56 -3.45
N LYS A 67 9.47 17.87 -4.51
CA LYS A 67 10.42 17.15 -5.38
C LYS A 67 11.37 18.07 -6.13
N GLN A 68 10.99 19.31 -6.42
CA GLN A 68 11.86 20.29 -7.06
C GLN A 68 12.92 20.80 -6.09
N THR A 69 12.57 21.00 -4.82
CA THR A 69 13.51 21.43 -3.76
C THR A 69 14.36 20.26 -3.25
N GLU A 70 13.75 19.07 -3.09
CA GLU A 70 14.36 17.84 -2.60
C GLU A 70 14.62 16.89 -3.78
N SER A 71 15.62 17.20 -4.62
CA SER A 71 15.88 16.50 -5.88
C SER A 71 16.14 15.00 -5.72
N TRP A 72 16.65 14.57 -4.56
CA TRP A 72 16.86 13.16 -4.24
C TRP A 72 15.56 12.32 -4.22
N LEU A 73 14.38 12.96 -4.14
CA LEU A 73 13.09 12.27 -4.25
C LEU A 73 12.83 11.72 -5.65
N TYR A 74 13.54 12.18 -6.67
CA TYR A 74 13.44 11.63 -8.03
C TYR A 74 14.06 10.23 -8.15
N ASP A 75 14.93 9.82 -7.22
CA ASP A 75 15.49 8.47 -7.17
C ASP A 75 14.43 7.40 -6.84
N PHE A 76 13.25 7.84 -6.35
CA PHE A 76 12.20 6.95 -5.91
C PHE A 76 10.99 6.97 -6.85
N ASP A 77 10.25 5.86 -6.88
CA ASP A 77 9.04 5.75 -7.67
C ASP A 77 7.99 6.79 -7.28
N SER A 78 7.58 7.63 -8.24
CA SER A 78 6.61 8.72 -7.99
C SER A 78 5.27 8.22 -7.51
N GLN A 79 4.83 7.02 -7.94
CA GLN A 79 3.57 6.45 -7.50
C GLN A 79 3.65 5.95 -6.05
N MET A 80 4.82 5.47 -5.62
CA MET A 80 5.05 5.13 -4.20
C MET A 80 4.95 6.39 -3.32
N LEU A 81 5.50 7.53 -3.76
CA LEU A 81 5.40 8.80 -3.03
C LEU A 81 3.93 9.26 -2.93
N GLN A 82 3.20 9.25 -4.04
CA GLN A 82 1.77 9.57 -4.06
C GLN A 82 0.94 8.58 -3.20
N GLN A 83 1.31 7.31 -3.20
CA GLN A 83 0.64 6.30 -2.38
C GLN A 83 0.83 6.55 -0.88
N ALA A 84 1.99 7.07 -0.46
CA ALA A 84 2.21 7.45 0.93
C ALA A 84 1.24 8.56 1.39
N LEU A 85 0.94 9.55 0.52
CA LEU A 85 -0.09 10.55 0.77
C LEU A 85 -1.51 9.97 0.73
N ALA A 86 -1.78 9.05 -0.20
CA ALA A 86 -3.08 8.37 -0.27
C ALA A 86 -3.36 7.54 1.01
N ASP A 87 -2.31 6.93 1.59
CA ASP A 87 -2.41 6.21 2.87
C ASP A 87 -2.73 7.18 4.02
N LEU A 88 -2.15 8.39 4.02
CA LEU A 88 -2.49 9.43 4.99
C LEU A 88 -3.95 9.89 4.82
N ARG A 89 -4.37 10.14 3.57
CA ARG A 89 -5.77 10.48 3.27
C ARG A 89 -6.73 9.44 3.81
N ARG A 90 -6.45 8.16 3.59
CA ARG A 90 -7.27 7.06 4.12
C ARG A 90 -7.29 7.05 5.64
N ALA A 91 -6.17 7.36 6.30
CA ALA A 91 -6.11 7.46 7.75
C ALA A 91 -7.02 8.58 8.28
N TYR A 92 -7.06 9.74 7.62
CA TYR A 92 -8.00 10.81 7.97
C TYR A 92 -9.46 10.44 7.70
N ILE A 93 -9.76 9.80 6.56
CA ILE A 93 -11.12 9.31 6.27
C ILE A 93 -11.58 8.36 7.39
N ASN A 94 -10.75 7.38 7.77
CA ASN A 94 -11.07 6.45 8.85
C ASN A 94 -11.27 7.15 10.21
N PHE A 95 -10.53 8.23 10.47
CA PHE A 95 -10.73 9.05 11.68
C PHE A 95 -12.07 9.76 11.65
N PHE A 96 -12.41 10.48 10.58
CA PHE A 96 -13.68 11.20 10.46
C PHE A 96 -14.89 10.26 10.50
N GLU A 97 -14.76 9.06 9.95
CA GLU A 97 -15.78 8.00 10.01
C GLU A 97 -15.77 7.22 11.35
N ARG A 98 -14.98 7.68 12.34
CA ARG A 98 -14.86 7.08 13.68
C ARG A 98 -14.37 5.62 13.69
N ARG A 99 -13.75 5.15 12.60
CA ARG A 99 -13.15 3.81 12.48
C ARG A 99 -11.72 3.72 13.04
N ALA A 100 -11.06 4.85 13.24
CA ALA A 100 -9.69 4.92 13.76
C ALA A 100 -9.45 6.21 14.56
N ARG A 101 -8.36 6.22 15.31
CA ARG A 101 -7.89 7.43 16.00
C ARG A 101 -7.23 8.39 15.01
N LEU A 102 -7.05 9.66 15.43
CA LEU A 102 -6.34 10.70 14.66
C LEU A 102 -4.98 10.18 14.19
N PRO A 103 -4.61 10.41 12.91
CA PRO A 103 -3.31 10.03 12.38
C PRO A 103 -2.15 10.56 13.23
N LYS A 104 -1.12 9.73 13.43
CA LYS A 104 0.09 10.08 14.18
C LYS A 104 1.32 9.92 13.30
N PHE A 105 2.39 10.65 13.64
CA PHE A 105 3.69 10.50 12.99
C PHE A 105 4.21 9.07 13.09
N LYS A 106 4.66 8.54 11.96
CA LYS A 106 5.29 7.22 11.89
C LYS A 106 6.72 7.29 12.40
N LYS A 107 7.07 6.40 13.33
CA LYS A 107 8.41 6.36 13.95
C LYS A 107 9.37 5.46 13.17
N LYS A 108 10.66 5.82 13.12
CA LYS A 108 11.73 5.02 12.49
C LYS A 108 11.88 3.63 13.15
N ARG A 109 11.75 3.57 14.48
CA ARG A 109 11.87 2.34 15.27
C ARG A 109 10.60 1.49 15.34
N ALA A 110 9.59 1.81 14.50
CA ALA A 110 8.41 0.94 14.42
C ALA A 110 8.85 -0.47 14.01
N ALA A 111 8.37 -1.47 14.73
CA ALA A 111 8.68 -2.88 14.49
C ALA A 111 8.29 -3.35 13.06
N ARG A 112 7.48 -2.56 12.37
CA ARG A 112 6.99 -2.84 11.02
C ARG A 112 7.23 -1.63 10.14
N GLN A 113 8.01 -1.82 9.08
CA GLN A 113 8.21 -0.83 8.03
C GLN A 113 7.54 -1.34 6.75
N SER A 114 6.87 -0.46 6.03
CA SER A 114 6.19 -0.85 4.79
C SER A 114 6.06 0.31 3.83
N PHE A 115 6.01 -0.01 2.55
CA PHE A 115 5.61 0.89 1.48
C PHE A 115 4.74 0.14 0.47
N ARG A 116 3.98 0.88 -0.32
CA ARG A 116 3.08 0.35 -1.32
C ARG A 116 3.35 0.96 -2.67
N ILE A 117 3.35 0.12 -3.70
CA ILE A 117 3.43 0.52 -5.10
C ILE A 117 2.13 0.07 -5.77
N PRO A 118 1.31 1.00 -6.27
CA PRO A 118 -0.01 0.67 -6.80
C PRO A 118 0.04 0.02 -8.19
N GLN A 119 1.13 0.16 -8.93
CA GLN A 119 1.26 -0.34 -10.31
C GLN A 119 2.70 -0.72 -10.62
N ARG A 120 2.93 -1.36 -11.79
CA ARG A 120 4.26 -1.68 -12.33
C ARG A 120 5.08 -2.69 -11.54
N VAL A 121 4.50 -3.36 -10.56
CA VAL A 121 5.14 -4.49 -9.88
C VAL A 121 4.80 -5.76 -10.64
N ARG A 122 5.82 -6.52 -11.04
CA ARG A 122 5.68 -7.77 -11.79
C ARG A 122 6.37 -8.89 -11.05
N ILE A 123 5.80 -10.08 -11.13
CA ILE A 123 6.47 -11.30 -10.66
C ILE A 123 6.71 -12.20 -11.86
N GLU A 124 7.96 -12.64 -11.99
CA GLU A 124 8.39 -13.51 -13.05
C GLU A 124 9.49 -14.45 -12.55
N LYS A 125 9.31 -15.75 -12.79
CA LYS A 125 10.33 -16.81 -12.54
C LYS A 125 10.98 -16.75 -11.14
N GLY A 126 10.18 -16.53 -10.10
CA GLY A 126 10.66 -16.49 -8.72
C GLY A 126 11.31 -15.15 -8.31
N TYR A 127 11.09 -14.10 -9.09
CA TYR A 127 11.53 -12.75 -8.78
C TYR A 127 10.37 -11.77 -8.79
N VAL A 128 10.42 -10.78 -7.91
CA VAL A 128 9.57 -9.58 -7.98
C VAL A 128 10.38 -8.42 -8.55
N TYR A 129 9.85 -7.77 -9.58
CA TYR A 129 10.41 -6.51 -10.08
C TYR A 129 9.84 -5.35 -9.27
N VAL A 130 10.72 -4.60 -8.62
CA VAL A 130 10.38 -3.43 -7.80
C VAL A 130 10.91 -2.19 -8.53
N PRO A 131 10.04 -1.25 -8.93
CA PRO A 131 10.49 0.02 -9.53
C PRO A 131 11.56 0.71 -8.68
N SER A 132 12.58 1.28 -9.32
CA SER A 132 13.76 1.93 -8.71
C SER A 132 14.70 1.02 -7.90
N ILE A 133 14.40 -0.28 -7.74
CA ILE A 133 15.28 -1.23 -7.02
C ILE A 133 15.77 -2.32 -7.95
N GLY A 134 14.87 -2.84 -8.83
CA GLY A 134 15.19 -3.94 -9.72
C GLY A 134 14.52 -5.25 -9.33
N ARG A 135 15.17 -6.38 -9.66
CA ARG A 135 14.66 -7.72 -9.44
C ARG A 135 15.12 -8.24 -8.09
N VAL A 136 14.18 -8.63 -7.25
CA VAL A 136 14.45 -9.23 -5.93
C VAL A 136 13.87 -10.64 -5.88
N ARG A 137 14.67 -11.60 -5.43
CA ARG A 137 14.26 -13.01 -5.32
C ARG A 137 13.14 -13.17 -4.30
N ILE A 138 12.18 -14.06 -4.61
CA ILE A 138 11.07 -14.42 -3.71
C ILE A 138 10.95 -15.93 -3.59
N ARG A 139 10.47 -16.41 -2.45
CA ARG A 139 10.01 -17.79 -2.28
C ARG A 139 8.59 -17.91 -2.81
N GLN A 140 8.49 -18.21 -4.11
CA GLN A 140 7.21 -18.36 -4.78
C GLN A 140 6.61 -19.72 -4.45
N SER A 141 5.66 -19.76 -3.49
CA SER A 141 4.99 -20.98 -3.03
C SER A 141 3.75 -21.34 -3.83
N GLN A 142 3.29 -20.44 -4.71
CA GLN A 142 2.10 -20.65 -5.55
C GLN A 142 2.23 -19.89 -6.88
N VAL A 143 1.54 -20.38 -7.89
CA VAL A 143 1.47 -19.71 -9.19
C VAL A 143 0.57 -18.49 -9.09
N ILE A 144 0.97 -17.40 -9.74
CA ILE A 144 0.14 -16.19 -9.89
C ILE A 144 -0.54 -16.32 -11.26
N ASP A 145 -1.82 -16.57 -11.23
CA ASP A 145 -2.70 -16.80 -12.37
C ASP A 145 -3.55 -15.57 -12.75
N LEU A 146 -3.39 -14.47 -12.00
CA LEU A 146 -4.18 -13.26 -12.15
C LEU A 146 -3.28 -12.02 -12.27
N GLU A 147 -3.77 -11.02 -13.01
CA GLU A 147 -3.11 -9.73 -13.09
C GLU A 147 -3.12 -9.02 -11.73
N THR A 148 -1.95 -8.60 -11.27
CA THR A 148 -1.80 -7.94 -9.97
C THR A 148 -1.99 -6.43 -10.11
N LYS A 149 -2.82 -5.86 -9.25
CA LYS A 149 -3.15 -4.41 -9.25
C LYS A 149 -2.19 -3.60 -8.40
N SER A 150 -1.76 -4.14 -7.25
CA SER A 150 -0.88 -3.41 -6.33
C SER A 150 -0.02 -4.36 -5.51
N ALA A 151 1.13 -3.86 -5.08
CA ALA A 151 2.05 -4.58 -4.20
C ALA A 151 2.35 -3.78 -2.92
N THR A 152 2.33 -4.46 -1.79
CA THR A 152 2.76 -3.94 -0.50
C THR A 152 3.99 -4.69 -0.04
N PHE A 153 5.07 -3.96 0.18
CA PHE A 153 6.33 -4.47 0.71
C PHE A 153 6.37 -4.18 2.21
N LYS A 154 6.68 -5.21 3.00
CA LYS A 154 6.68 -5.09 4.46
C LYS A 154 7.86 -5.82 5.08
N ARG A 155 8.59 -5.11 5.93
CA ARG A 155 9.60 -5.69 6.82
C ARG A 155 8.97 -6.07 8.15
N THR A 156 9.27 -7.27 8.62
CA THR A 156 8.86 -7.73 9.96
C THR A 156 9.83 -7.23 11.03
N ALA A 157 9.45 -7.38 12.30
CA ALA A 157 10.31 -7.04 13.43
C ALA A 157 11.64 -7.82 13.46
N VAL A 158 11.62 -9.06 12.94
CA VAL A 158 12.81 -9.93 12.83
C VAL A 158 13.63 -9.69 11.54
N GLY A 159 13.32 -8.62 10.78
CA GLY A 159 14.10 -8.22 9.62
C GLY A 159 13.70 -8.86 8.29
N HIS A 160 12.76 -9.79 8.25
CA HIS A 160 12.34 -10.43 7.00
C HIS A 160 11.43 -9.55 6.16
N TRP A 161 11.69 -9.49 4.86
CA TRP A 161 10.85 -8.81 3.89
C TRP A 161 9.81 -9.74 3.28
N PHE A 162 8.62 -9.20 3.09
CA PHE A 162 7.51 -9.86 2.40
C PHE A 162 6.92 -8.90 1.35
N VAL A 163 6.53 -9.46 0.22
CA VAL A 163 5.67 -8.79 -0.76
C VAL A 163 4.27 -9.39 -0.68
N THR A 164 3.28 -8.52 -0.63
CA THR A 164 1.86 -8.89 -0.71
C THR A 164 1.27 -8.24 -1.95
N LEU A 165 0.73 -9.05 -2.85
CA LEU A 165 0.12 -8.64 -4.11
C LEU A 165 -1.38 -8.82 -4.00
N VAL A 166 -2.13 -7.89 -4.56
CA VAL A 166 -3.59 -7.97 -4.67
C VAL A 166 -3.94 -8.07 -6.15
N ALA A 167 -4.64 -9.14 -6.50
CA ALA A 167 -5.26 -9.32 -7.80
C ALA A 167 -6.77 -9.15 -7.67
N GLU A 168 -7.38 -8.51 -8.65
CA GLU A 168 -8.83 -8.37 -8.76
C GLU A 168 -9.30 -9.16 -9.99
N PHE A 169 -10.39 -9.88 -9.86
CA PHE A 169 -11.01 -10.63 -10.93
C PHE A 169 -12.51 -10.65 -10.76
N GLU A 170 -13.22 -10.86 -11.85
CA GLU A 170 -14.67 -10.93 -11.86
C GLU A 170 -15.12 -12.38 -12.00
N ILE A 171 -16.10 -12.77 -11.20
CA ILE A 171 -16.81 -14.03 -11.36
C ILE A 171 -18.26 -13.75 -11.74
N PRO A 172 -18.87 -14.56 -12.63
CA PRO A 172 -20.29 -14.46 -12.87
C PRO A 172 -21.05 -14.67 -11.56
N ALA A 173 -21.99 -13.78 -11.25
CA ALA A 173 -22.90 -14.03 -10.14
C ALA A 173 -23.72 -15.28 -10.46
N ALA A 174 -23.47 -16.37 -9.76
CA ALA A 174 -24.28 -17.56 -9.90
C ALA A 174 -25.72 -17.20 -9.51
N LYS A 175 -26.67 -17.42 -10.41
CA LYS A 175 -28.09 -17.42 -10.09
C LYS A 175 -28.42 -18.73 -9.34
N VAL A 176 -27.87 -18.91 -8.17
CA VAL A 176 -28.32 -19.98 -7.29
C VAL A 176 -29.61 -19.47 -6.63
N PRO A 177 -30.75 -20.08 -6.86
CA PRO A 177 -31.93 -19.78 -6.06
C PRO A 177 -31.56 -20.14 -4.60
N ILE A 178 -31.51 -19.12 -3.75
CA ILE A 178 -31.32 -19.33 -2.30
C ILE A 178 -32.58 -20.07 -1.86
N ARG A 179 -32.45 -21.34 -1.60
CA ARG A 179 -33.48 -22.11 -0.88
C ARG A 179 -33.30 -21.76 0.59
N GLU A 180 -34.27 -21.10 1.18
CA GLU A 180 -34.22 -20.65 2.58
C GLU A 180 -34.01 -21.82 3.55
N ASP A 181 -34.46 -23.00 3.18
CA ASP A 181 -34.30 -24.28 3.91
C ASP A 181 -32.85 -24.83 3.90
N GLN A 182 -31.98 -24.29 3.07
CA GLN A 182 -30.56 -24.68 2.93
C GLN A 182 -29.57 -23.57 3.30
N ALA A 183 -30.07 -22.46 3.82
CA ALA A 183 -29.21 -21.37 4.26
C ALA A 183 -28.52 -21.71 5.59
N VAL A 184 -27.21 -22.00 5.55
CA VAL A 184 -26.39 -22.15 6.76
C VAL A 184 -25.66 -20.84 7.01
N GLY A 185 -26.01 -20.16 8.08
CA GLY A 185 -25.29 -18.98 8.55
C GLY A 185 -24.00 -19.41 9.25
N PHE A 186 -22.84 -18.93 8.75
CA PHE A 186 -21.58 -19.02 9.48
C PHE A 186 -21.34 -17.70 10.19
N ASP A 187 -21.38 -17.72 11.51
CA ASP A 187 -20.91 -16.62 12.33
C ASP A 187 -19.37 -16.69 12.35
N MET A 188 -18.70 -15.82 11.60
CA MET A 188 -17.26 -15.65 11.75
C MET A 188 -17.03 -14.69 12.90
N VAL A 189 -16.77 -15.24 14.08
CA VAL A 189 -16.20 -14.47 15.21
C VAL A 189 -14.79 -14.06 14.81
N LEU A 190 -14.59 -12.73 14.64
CA LEU A 190 -13.29 -12.09 14.40
C LEU A 190 -12.54 -11.87 15.72
#